data_b894d9a642c5d84c89528fd562fb35d2
#
_entry.id   b894d9a642c5d84c89528fd562fb35d2
#
_cell.length_a   1.000
_cell.length_b   1.000
_cell.length_c   1.000
_cell.angle_alpha   90.00
_cell.angle_beta   90.00
_cell.angle_gamma   90.00
#
_symmetry.space_group_name_H-M   'P 1'
#
loop_
_entity.id
_entity.type
_entity.pdbx_description
1 polymer ?
#
loop_
_entity_poly.entity_id
_entity_poly.type
_entity_poly.pdbx_seq_one_letter_code
_entity_poly.pdbx_strand_id
1 'polypeptide(L)'
;MVQLNNALAGMIVGAGALVAAAPAPAPTAAPNLKDAQIGKRADSCTFTDASAASASKSSCATIILSDITVPAGETLDLTDLEDNTYVEFQGTTSFEYEEWEGPLVSFSGTGITITGASGHVLDGNGAKWWDGEGSNGGKTKPKFFYAHKLISSTIKGLNIKNTPVQCMSINGAEELYVQDVTIDNSDGDETNSDGDALGHNTDAFDVGSSTGVYISGANVQNQDDCLAINSGESISFTGGTCSGGHGLSIGSVGGRSDNDVKNVTISGSTIKNSQNGVRIKTVYDATGTVADVTYSDITLSGITKYGIVIEQDYENGSPTGEPTDGVPITGLTIDGVTGTVEDDATQVYILCADGACSDWTWSGVSITGGEASSKCEGVPDGASC
;
A
#
# COMPACT_ATOMS: atom_id res chain seq x y z
N MET A 1 38.00 -31.57 66.94
CA MET A 1 36.59 -32.02 67.01
C MET A 1 35.74 -30.89 66.49
N VAL A 2 35.18 -31.05 65.39
CA VAL A 2 33.83 -30.66 64.94
C VAL A 2 33.82 -30.70 63.41
N GLN A 3 32.81 -31.33 62.91
CA GLN A 3 32.60 -31.87 61.56
C GLN A 3 32.42 -30.87 60.44
N LEU A 4 32.91 -31.23 59.27
CA LEU A 4 32.54 -30.72 57.97
C LEU A 4 31.08 -31.14 57.64
N ASN A 5 30.27 -30.22 57.16
CA ASN A 5 29.06 -30.51 56.38
C ASN A 5 29.18 -29.92 54.99
N ASN A 6 29.28 -30.80 54.01
CA ASN A 6 29.19 -30.50 52.58
C ASN A 6 27.73 -30.10 52.22
N ALA A 7 27.56 -28.91 51.63
CA ALA A 7 26.34 -28.56 50.90
C ALA A 7 26.63 -28.57 49.38
N LEU A 8 26.04 -29.54 48.68
CA LEU A 8 26.02 -29.59 47.22
C LEU A 8 25.15 -28.42 46.70
N ALA A 9 25.75 -27.54 45.91
CA ALA A 9 25.04 -26.57 45.11
C ALA A 9 24.63 -27.25 43.79
N GLY A 10 23.34 -27.53 43.63
CA GLY A 10 22.77 -27.99 42.36
C GLY A 10 22.66 -26.82 41.38
N MET A 11 23.38 -26.89 40.25
CA MET A 11 23.15 -26.02 39.11
C MET A 11 21.83 -26.41 38.43
N ILE A 12 20.85 -25.51 38.49
CA ILE A 12 19.66 -25.62 37.65
C ILE A 12 20.02 -24.93 36.33
N VAL A 13 20.25 -25.75 35.29
CA VAL A 13 20.35 -25.28 33.93
C VAL A 13 18.91 -24.99 33.47
N GLY A 14 18.52 -23.73 33.47
CA GLY A 14 17.27 -23.28 32.85
C GLY A 14 17.41 -23.38 31.34
N ALA A 15 16.75 -24.37 30.74
CA ALA A 15 16.56 -24.42 29.30
C ALA A 15 15.55 -23.31 28.93
N GLY A 16 16.04 -22.18 28.44
CA GLY A 16 15.24 -21.18 27.79
C GLY A 16 14.66 -21.80 26.49
N ALA A 17 13.35 -22.04 26.49
CA ALA A 17 12.65 -22.39 25.26
C ALA A 17 12.63 -21.13 24.39
N LEU A 18 13.37 -21.15 23.30
CA LEU A 18 13.18 -20.22 22.19
C LEU A 18 11.76 -20.50 21.64
N VAL A 19 10.83 -19.64 21.96
CA VAL A 19 9.54 -19.61 21.27
C VAL A 19 9.83 -18.97 19.90
N ALA A 20 10.06 -19.81 18.90
CA ALA A 20 10.05 -19.35 17.53
C ALA A 20 8.66 -18.78 17.25
N ALA A 21 8.58 -17.52 16.89
CA ALA A 21 7.35 -16.93 16.36
C ALA A 21 6.91 -17.80 15.17
N ALA A 22 5.68 -18.31 15.21
CA ALA A 22 5.14 -19.04 14.10
C ALA A 22 5.04 -18.06 12.91
N PRO A 23 5.49 -18.45 11.70
CA PRO A 23 5.30 -17.63 10.52
C PRO A 23 3.79 -17.35 10.38
N ALA A 24 3.45 -16.10 10.03
CA ALA A 24 2.08 -15.73 9.72
C ALA A 24 1.52 -16.73 8.69
N PRO A 25 0.27 -17.17 8.81
CA PRO A 25 -0.31 -18.09 7.85
C PRO A 25 -0.24 -17.49 6.47
N ALA A 26 0.35 -18.23 5.52
CA ALA A 26 0.32 -17.84 4.12
C ALA A 26 -1.13 -17.60 3.69
N PRO A 27 -1.41 -16.55 2.90
CA PRO A 27 -2.77 -16.27 2.45
C PRO A 27 -3.34 -17.53 1.78
N THR A 28 -4.46 -18.00 2.29
CA THR A 28 -5.21 -19.08 1.63
C THR A 28 -5.59 -18.62 0.24
N ALA A 29 -5.40 -19.46 -0.77
CA ALA A 29 -5.78 -19.14 -2.14
C ALA A 29 -7.22 -18.61 -2.18
N ALA A 30 -7.46 -17.56 -2.97
CA ALA A 30 -8.78 -17.00 -3.17
C ALA A 30 -9.81 -18.12 -3.45
N PRO A 31 -11.02 -18.05 -2.90
CA PRO A 31 -12.05 -19.07 -3.11
C PRO A 31 -12.28 -19.30 -4.60
N ASN A 32 -12.44 -20.56 -4.98
CA ASN A 32 -12.68 -20.93 -6.38
C ASN A 32 -14.15 -20.67 -6.70
N LEU A 33 -14.43 -19.50 -7.28
CA LEU A 33 -15.77 -18.93 -7.46
C LEU A 33 -16.68 -19.68 -8.48
N LYS A 34 -16.25 -20.85 -8.98
CA LYS A 34 -17.04 -21.60 -9.97
C LYS A 34 -18.31 -22.27 -9.43
N ASP A 35 -18.50 -22.33 -8.11
CA ASP A 35 -19.60 -23.06 -7.46
C ASP A 35 -20.56 -22.19 -6.61
N ALA A 36 -20.48 -20.85 -6.68
CA ALA A 36 -21.45 -19.99 -6.01
C ALA A 36 -22.79 -20.05 -6.76
N GLN A 37 -23.83 -20.54 -6.11
CA GLN A 37 -25.19 -20.50 -6.65
C GLN A 37 -25.66 -19.04 -6.70
N ILE A 38 -25.58 -18.45 -7.89
CA ILE A 38 -26.08 -17.12 -8.20
C ILE A 38 -27.61 -17.13 -8.24
N GLY A 39 -28.26 -16.27 -7.44
CA GLY A 39 -29.70 -16.11 -7.44
C GLY A 39 -30.29 -15.65 -8.78
N LYS A 40 -31.61 -15.49 -8.88
CA LYS A 40 -32.40 -15.24 -10.13
C LYS A 40 -32.18 -13.87 -10.83
N ARG A 41 -30.95 -13.30 -10.82
CA ARG A 41 -30.61 -12.16 -11.67
C ARG A 41 -30.34 -12.62 -13.11
N ALA A 42 -30.35 -11.71 -14.08
CA ALA A 42 -29.87 -12.03 -15.43
C ALA A 42 -28.44 -12.59 -15.34
N ASP A 43 -28.19 -13.68 -16.08
CA ASP A 43 -26.88 -14.37 -15.97
C ASP A 43 -25.71 -13.45 -16.35
N SER A 44 -25.89 -12.58 -17.35
CA SER A 44 -24.88 -11.62 -17.80
C SER A 44 -25.52 -10.41 -18.49
N CYS A 45 -24.94 -9.24 -18.26
CA CYS A 45 -25.28 -7.99 -18.96
C CYS A 45 -24.00 -7.33 -19.46
N THR A 46 -24.00 -6.90 -20.73
CA THR A 46 -22.92 -6.13 -21.32
C THR A 46 -23.35 -4.68 -21.47
N PHE A 47 -22.52 -3.77 -21.00
CA PHE A 47 -22.73 -2.32 -21.07
C PHE A 47 -21.61 -1.68 -21.87
N THR A 48 -21.98 -0.73 -22.72
CA THR A 48 -21.09 0.17 -23.46
C THR A 48 -21.30 1.63 -23.06
N ASP A 49 -22.12 1.87 -22.02
CA ASP A 49 -22.48 3.17 -21.50
C ASP A 49 -22.37 3.14 -19.96
N ALA A 50 -21.65 4.11 -19.39
CA ALA A 50 -21.36 4.16 -17.97
C ALA A 50 -22.60 4.39 -17.11
N SER A 51 -23.49 5.28 -17.54
CA SER A 51 -24.73 5.61 -16.81
C SER A 51 -25.69 4.43 -16.81
N ALA A 52 -25.78 3.69 -17.93
CA ALA A 52 -26.59 2.46 -18.02
C ALA A 52 -26.03 1.35 -17.12
N ALA A 53 -24.71 1.18 -17.05
CA ALA A 53 -24.07 0.22 -16.17
C ALA A 53 -24.37 0.55 -14.70
N SER A 54 -24.17 1.79 -14.28
CA SER A 54 -24.44 2.27 -12.93
C SER A 54 -25.93 2.11 -12.55
N ALA A 55 -26.85 2.44 -13.45
CA ALA A 55 -28.29 2.35 -13.19
C ALA A 55 -28.80 0.90 -13.11
N SER A 56 -28.14 -0.05 -13.78
CA SER A 56 -28.60 -1.44 -13.90
C SER A 56 -27.73 -2.44 -13.13
N LYS A 57 -26.79 -1.99 -12.33
CA LYS A 57 -25.78 -2.80 -11.63
C LYS A 57 -26.36 -3.92 -10.74
N SER A 58 -27.55 -3.74 -10.15
CA SER A 58 -28.21 -4.76 -9.33
C SER A 58 -28.96 -5.83 -10.13
N SER A 59 -29.13 -5.64 -11.45
CA SER A 59 -29.96 -6.51 -12.28
C SER A 59 -29.21 -7.72 -12.84
N CYS A 60 -27.88 -7.76 -12.74
CA CYS A 60 -27.02 -8.73 -13.39
C CYS A 60 -26.09 -9.43 -12.40
N ALA A 61 -25.91 -10.73 -12.56
CA ALA A 61 -24.93 -11.51 -11.79
C ALA A 61 -23.52 -11.32 -12.36
N THR A 62 -23.41 -11.14 -13.67
CA THR A 62 -22.18 -10.79 -14.37
C THR A 62 -22.40 -9.47 -15.10
N ILE A 63 -21.54 -8.50 -14.82
CA ILE A 63 -21.49 -7.18 -15.46
C ILE A 63 -20.26 -7.14 -16.37
N ILE A 64 -20.46 -7.00 -17.66
CA ILE A 64 -19.39 -6.81 -18.64
C ILE A 64 -19.38 -5.33 -19.05
N LEU A 65 -18.28 -4.65 -18.85
CA LEU A 65 -18.04 -3.25 -19.20
C LEU A 65 -17.15 -3.22 -20.44
N SER A 66 -17.73 -2.93 -21.61
CA SER A 66 -17.03 -3.03 -22.88
C SER A 66 -16.87 -1.65 -23.51
N ASP A 67 -15.60 -1.20 -23.66
CA ASP A 67 -15.25 0.08 -24.30
C ASP A 67 -16.04 1.26 -23.72
N ILE A 68 -16.00 1.40 -22.38
CA ILE A 68 -16.73 2.45 -21.65
C ILE A 68 -16.02 3.79 -21.76
N THR A 69 -16.76 4.86 -22.10
CA THR A 69 -16.35 6.23 -21.85
C THR A 69 -17.21 6.81 -20.73
N VAL A 70 -16.58 7.20 -19.63
CA VAL A 70 -17.27 7.85 -18.48
C VAL A 70 -17.32 9.34 -18.75
N PRO A 71 -18.53 9.98 -18.73
CA PRO A 71 -18.64 11.42 -18.94
C PRO A 71 -17.91 12.24 -17.90
N ALA A 72 -17.57 13.49 -18.26
CA ALA A 72 -16.93 14.46 -17.39
C ALA A 72 -17.71 14.69 -16.09
N GLY A 73 -17.02 14.67 -14.95
CA GLY A 73 -17.62 14.89 -13.63
C GLY A 73 -18.51 13.76 -13.12
N GLU A 74 -18.52 12.61 -13.80
CA GLU A 74 -19.29 11.44 -13.39
C GLU A 74 -18.40 10.32 -12.86
N THR A 75 -18.97 9.53 -11.94
CA THR A 75 -18.37 8.28 -11.44
C THR A 75 -18.97 7.09 -12.19
N LEU A 76 -18.15 6.16 -12.65
CA LEU A 76 -18.63 4.81 -12.95
C LEU A 76 -18.98 4.14 -11.61
N ASP A 77 -20.23 4.28 -11.20
CA ASP A 77 -20.72 3.87 -9.88
C ASP A 77 -21.18 2.40 -9.89
N LEU A 78 -20.35 1.55 -9.29
CA LEU A 78 -20.61 0.13 -9.04
C LEU A 78 -20.58 -0.14 -7.52
N THR A 79 -21.09 0.79 -6.72
CA THR A 79 -21.31 0.61 -5.28
C THR A 79 -22.56 -0.20 -4.99
N ASP A 80 -22.66 -0.77 -3.80
CA ASP A 80 -23.80 -1.57 -3.33
C ASP A 80 -24.21 -2.67 -4.33
N LEU A 81 -23.18 -3.33 -4.90
CA LEU A 81 -23.43 -4.49 -5.76
C LEU A 81 -24.05 -5.61 -4.94
N GLU A 82 -24.96 -6.33 -5.58
CA GLU A 82 -25.51 -7.56 -5.02
C GLU A 82 -24.40 -8.59 -4.75
N ASP A 83 -24.59 -9.39 -3.71
CA ASP A 83 -23.60 -10.39 -3.30
C ASP A 83 -23.17 -11.31 -4.47
N ASN A 84 -21.88 -11.59 -4.53
CA ASN A 84 -21.25 -12.45 -5.53
C ASN A 84 -21.40 -11.96 -6.98
N THR A 85 -21.48 -10.65 -7.19
CA THR A 85 -21.45 -10.08 -8.53
C THR A 85 -20.04 -10.18 -9.11
N TYR A 86 -19.98 -10.61 -10.37
CA TYR A 86 -18.74 -10.65 -11.17
C TYR A 86 -18.73 -9.47 -12.14
N VAL A 87 -17.64 -8.70 -12.15
CA VAL A 87 -17.46 -7.55 -13.04
C VAL A 87 -16.21 -7.75 -13.88
N GLU A 88 -16.34 -7.60 -15.19
CA GLU A 88 -15.25 -7.74 -16.14
C GLU A 88 -15.14 -6.51 -17.03
N PHE A 89 -13.97 -5.88 -17.04
CA PHE A 89 -13.62 -4.83 -17.98
C PHE A 89 -13.09 -5.44 -19.28
N GLN A 90 -13.64 -4.98 -20.40
CA GLN A 90 -13.22 -5.38 -21.75
C GLN A 90 -12.90 -4.13 -22.59
N GLY A 91 -11.88 -4.21 -23.45
CA GLY A 91 -11.43 -3.07 -24.25
C GLY A 91 -10.93 -1.92 -23.38
N THR A 92 -11.25 -0.68 -23.73
CA THR A 92 -10.77 0.50 -23.04
C THR A 92 -11.89 1.16 -22.23
N THR A 93 -11.66 1.34 -20.93
CA THR A 93 -12.46 2.24 -20.08
C THR A 93 -11.70 3.54 -19.93
N SER A 94 -12.29 4.66 -20.37
CA SER A 94 -11.67 5.99 -20.35
C SER A 94 -12.58 7.02 -19.69
N PHE A 95 -12.00 8.16 -19.29
CA PHE A 95 -12.70 9.19 -18.52
C PHE A 95 -12.53 10.56 -19.18
N GLU A 96 -13.63 11.30 -19.29
CA GLU A 96 -13.61 12.66 -19.78
C GLU A 96 -13.14 13.64 -18.71
N TYR A 97 -12.61 14.79 -19.13
CA TYR A 97 -11.99 15.76 -18.25
C TYR A 97 -13.00 16.68 -17.57
N GLU A 98 -12.93 16.74 -16.24
CA GLU A 98 -13.50 17.78 -15.39
C GLU A 98 -12.66 17.91 -14.12
N GLU A 99 -12.54 19.12 -13.55
CA GLU A 99 -11.87 19.35 -12.27
C GLU A 99 -12.85 19.11 -11.12
N TRP A 100 -12.69 18.01 -10.39
CA TRP A 100 -13.53 17.60 -9.27
C TRP A 100 -12.79 16.56 -8.40
N GLU A 101 -13.32 16.22 -7.23
CA GLU A 101 -12.64 15.35 -6.26
C GLU A 101 -12.68 13.85 -6.64
N GLY A 102 -13.57 13.43 -7.53
CA GLY A 102 -13.77 12.05 -7.87
C GLY A 102 -14.68 11.28 -6.88
N PRO A 103 -14.61 9.95 -6.86
CA PRO A 103 -13.73 9.11 -7.66
C PRO A 103 -14.22 8.91 -9.10
N LEU A 104 -13.30 8.49 -9.98
CA LEU A 104 -13.67 8.13 -11.36
C LEU A 104 -14.40 6.78 -11.41
N VAL A 105 -14.01 5.83 -10.56
CA VAL A 105 -14.64 4.50 -10.42
C VAL A 105 -14.86 4.21 -8.94
N SER A 106 -16.01 3.63 -8.60
CA SER A 106 -16.30 3.25 -7.21
C SER A 106 -16.98 1.88 -7.12
N PHE A 107 -16.46 1.04 -6.22
CA PHE A 107 -16.98 -0.30 -5.93
C PHE A 107 -17.27 -0.50 -4.46
N SER A 108 -18.39 -1.17 -4.15
CA SER A 108 -18.66 -1.76 -2.84
C SER A 108 -19.57 -2.98 -2.96
N GLY A 109 -19.54 -3.86 -1.96
CA GLY A 109 -20.38 -5.07 -1.89
C GLY A 109 -19.65 -6.26 -1.28
N THR A 110 -20.34 -7.40 -1.22
CA THR A 110 -19.85 -8.64 -0.62
C THR A 110 -19.63 -9.74 -1.65
N GLY A 111 -18.48 -10.41 -1.59
CA GLY A 111 -18.15 -11.50 -2.51
C GLY A 111 -17.91 -11.03 -3.95
N ILE A 112 -17.58 -9.77 -4.15
CA ILE A 112 -17.44 -9.16 -5.47
C ILE A 112 -16.13 -9.63 -6.12
N THR A 113 -16.22 -9.99 -7.41
CA THR A 113 -15.02 -10.26 -8.22
C THR A 113 -14.91 -9.21 -9.30
N ILE A 114 -13.79 -8.49 -9.34
CA ILE A 114 -13.50 -7.47 -10.33
C ILE A 114 -12.27 -7.92 -11.12
N THR A 115 -12.39 -7.98 -12.44
CA THR A 115 -11.30 -8.45 -13.31
C THR A 115 -11.32 -7.73 -14.67
N GLY A 116 -10.31 -8.02 -15.48
CA GLY A 116 -10.24 -7.54 -16.85
C GLY A 116 -9.96 -8.65 -17.84
N ALA A 117 -10.61 -8.58 -18.98
CA ALA A 117 -10.33 -9.46 -20.11
C ALA A 117 -8.94 -9.17 -20.70
N SER A 118 -8.41 -10.10 -21.46
CA SER A 118 -7.11 -9.89 -22.13
C SER A 118 -7.12 -8.63 -23.00
N GLY A 119 -6.13 -7.74 -22.76
CA GLY A 119 -5.98 -6.49 -23.49
C GLY A 119 -6.88 -5.34 -23.02
N HIS A 120 -7.64 -5.50 -21.93
CA HIS A 120 -8.36 -4.39 -21.31
C HIS A 120 -7.41 -3.33 -20.75
N VAL A 121 -7.86 -2.09 -20.71
CA VAL A 121 -7.16 -0.96 -20.09
C VAL A 121 -8.19 -0.06 -19.40
N LEU A 122 -7.91 0.33 -18.16
CA LEU A 122 -8.58 1.45 -17.49
C LEU A 122 -7.64 2.66 -17.62
N ASP A 123 -7.91 3.56 -18.54
CA ASP A 123 -7.08 4.74 -18.80
C ASP A 123 -7.67 5.97 -18.10
N GLY A 124 -7.03 6.38 -17.00
CA GLY A 124 -7.42 7.55 -16.23
C GLY A 124 -7.22 8.86 -16.97
N ASN A 125 -6.49 8.86 -18.12
CA ASN A 125 -6.25 10.05 -18.95
C ASN A 125 -5.55 11.20 -18.19
N GLY A 126 -4.72 10.83 -17.21
CA GLY A 126 -4.11 11.71 -16.20
C GLY A 126 -3.38 12.93 -16.78
N ALA A 127 -2.81 12.80 -17.97
CA ALA A 127 -2.14 13.92 -18.65
C ALA A 127 -3.02 15.18 -18.80
N LYS A 128 -4.33 15.06 -18.75
CA LYS A 128 -5.25 16.21 -18.77
C LYS A 128 -5.27 16.97 -17.45
N TRP A 129 -4.98 16.28 -16.34
CA TRP A 129 -4.99 16.87 -14.99
C TRP A 129 -3.59 17.20 -14.47
N TRP A 130 -2.56 16.48 -14.90
CA TRP A 130 -1.20 16.65 -14.36
C TRP A 130 -0.65 18.07 -14.56
N ASP A 131 -0.09 18.60 -13.51
CA ASP A 131 0.51 19.93 -13.44
C ASP A 131 1.71 20.02 -12.48
N GLY A 132 2.15 18.85 -11.95
CA GLY A 132 3.23 18.75 -10.96
C GLY A 132 2.82 18.96 -9.51
N GLU A 133 1.59 19.45 -9.25
CA GLU A 133 1.14 19.80 -7.89
C GLU A 133 0.41 18.63 -7.18
N GLY A 134 -0.06 17.64 -7.93
CA GLY A 134 -0.83 16.50 -7.38
C GLY A 134 -2.08 16.95 -6.62
N SER A 135 -2.21 16.47 -5.37
CA SER A 135 -3.27 16.88 -4.45
C SER A 135 -2.89 18.09 -3.57
N ASN A 136 -1.68 18.63 -3.73
CA ASN A 136 -1.18 19.74 -2.92
C ASN A 136 -1.55 21.11 -3.47
N GLY A 137 -2.15 21.18 -4.66
CA GLY A 137 -2.54 22.44 -5.30
C GLY A 137 -2.89 22.27 -6.76
N GLY A 138 -2.88 23.41 -7.49
CA GLY A 138 -3.17 23.44 -8.92
C GLY A 138 -4.59 23.02 -9.26
N LYS A 139 -4.74 22.22 -10.32
CA LYS A 139 -6.02 21.68 -10.76
C LYS A 139 -6.60 20.72 -9.72
N THR A 140 -7.92 20.73 -9.52
CA THR A 140 -8.60 19.68 -8.75
C THR A 140 -8.60 18.38 -9.55
N LYS A 141 -8.01 17.33 -8.98
CA LYS A 141 -7.78 16.04 -9.66
C LYS A 141 -8.65 14.96 -9.03
N PRO A 142 -9.44 14.20 -9.83
CA PRO A 142 -10.27 13.15 -9.29
C PRO A 142 -9.40 11.96 -8.84
N LYS A 143 -9.68 11.43 -7.64
CA LYS A 143 -9.17 10.13 -7.23
C LYS A 143 -9.69 9.07 -8.18
N PHE A 144 -8.87 8.03 -8.45
CA PHE A 144 -9.20 7.16 -9.56
C PHE A 144 -10.17 6.04 -9.17
N PHE A 145 -9.79 5.13 -8.29
CA PHE A 145 -10.54 3.91 -8.02
C PHE A 145 -10.82 3.75 -6.52
N TYR A 146 -12.08 3.77 -6.13
CA TYR A 146 -12.50 3.46 -4.76
C TYR A 146 -12.88 1.98 -4.64
N ALA A 147 -12.08 1.22 -3.90
CA ALA A 147 -12.37 -0.12 -3.43
C ALA A 147 -12.85 -0.03 -1.97
N HIS A 148 -14.02 0.59 -1.78
CA HIS A 148 -14.55 0.92 -0.46
C HIS A 148 -15.59 -0.09 -0.01
N LYS A 149 -15.46 -0.63 1.22
CA LYS A 149 -16.40 -1.61 1.77
C LYS A 149 -16.60 -2.83 0.86
N LEU A 150 -15.50 -3.32 0.31
CA LEU A 150 -15.44 -4.61 -0.38
C LEU A 150 -15.19 -5.70 0.66
N ILE A 151 -16.17 -6.58 0.87
CA ILE A 151 -16.13 -7.62 1.88
C ILE A 151 -15.96 -8.98 1.19
N SER A 152 -15.01 -9.81 1.65
CA SER A 152 -14.70 -11.15 1.10
C SER A 152 -14.63 -11.14 -0.44
N SER A 153 -13.91 -10.14 -0.99
CA SER A 153 -13.94 -9.77 -2.40
C SER A 153 -12.57 -9.92 -3.06
N THR A 154 -12.55 -9.92 -4.38
CA THR A 154 -11.32 -10.08 -5.16
C THR A 154 -11.24 -9.07 -6.30
N ILE A 155 -10.12 -8.37 -6.42
CA ILE A 155 -9.72 -7.57 -7.59
C ILE A 155 -8.54 -8.30 -8.23
N LYS A 156 -8.63 -8.62 -9.52
CA LYS A 156 -7.58 -9.41 -10.16
C LYS A 156 -7.27 -8.96 -11.58
N GLY A 157 -5.95 -8.87 -11.87
CA GLY A 157 -5.44 -8.70 -13.22
C GLY A 157 -5.88 -7.41 -13.90
N LEU A 158 -6.16 -6.36 -13.15
CA LEU A 158 -6.49 -5.06 -13.74
C LEU A 158 -5.24 -4.41 -14.33
N ASN A 159 -5.41 -3.79 -15.50
CA ASN A 159 -4.41 -2.97 -16.18
C ASN A 159 -4.89 -1.51 -16.16
N ILE A 160 -4.27 -0.70 -15.32
CA ILE A 160 -4.63 0.70 -15.05
C ILE A 160 -3.50 1.59 -15.59
N LYS A 161 -3.86 2.69 -16.24
CA LYS A 161 -2.91 3.67 -16.78
C LYS A 161 -3.30 5.09 -16.41
N ASN A 162 -2.29 5.94 -16.26
CA ASN A 162 -2.42 7.38 -16.27
C ASN A 162 -3.50 7.91 -15.30
N THR A 163 -3.40 7.51 -14.04
CA THR A 163 -4.34 8.01 -13.01
C THR A 163 -4.10 9.50 -12.73
N PRO A 164 -5.13 10.32 -12.60
CA PRO A 164 -4.96 11.77 -12.38
C PRO A 164 -4.21 12.12 -11.09
N VAL A 165 -4.46 11.34 -10.05
CA VAL A 165 -3.85 11.45 -8.72
C VAL A 165 -3.92 10.04 -8.09
N GLN A 166 -4.10 9.85 -6.79
CA GLN A 166 -4.11 8.53 -6.14
C GLN A 166 -4.94 7.49 -6.92
N CYS A 167 -4.33 6.33 -7.15
CA CYS A 167 -4.91 5.29 -7.98
C CYS A 167 -5.98 4.50 -7.23
N MET A 168 -5.60 3.64 -6.30
CA MET A 168 -6.56 2.74 -5.64
C MET A 168 -6.67 3.05 -4.14
N SER A 169 -7.80 3.63 -3.75
CA SER A 169 -8.15 3.83 -2.35
C SER A 169 -8.92 2.61 -1.84
N ILE A 170 -8.36 1.91 -0.86
CA ILE A 170 -8.96 0.76 -0.19
C ILE A 170 -9.37 1.19 1.21
N ASN A 171 -10.66 1.27 1.48
CA ASN A 171 -11.16 1.76 2.77
C ASN A 171 -12.38 0.98 3.25
N GLY A 172 -12.37 0.60 4.53
CA GLY A 172 -13.44 -0.21 5.12
C GLY A 172 -13.59 -1.58 4.45
N ALA A 173 -12.54 -2.12 3.86
CA ALA A 173 -12.52 -3.44 3.27
C ALA A 173 -12.27 -4.52 4.32
N GLU A 174 -12.88 -5.71 4.13
CA GLU A 174 -12.69 -6.88 4.97
C GLU A 174 -12.44 -8.11 4.07
N GLU A 175 -11.34 -8.83 4.29
CA GLU A 175 -10.93 -9.98 3.46
C GLU A 175 -10.89 -9.66 1.96
N LEU A 176 -10.21 -8.57 1.58
CA LEU A 176 -10.03 -8.17 0.20
C LEU A 176 -8.72 -8.73 -0.38
N TYR A 177 -8.82 -9.41 -1.51
CA TYR A 177 -7.68 -9.90 -2.28
C TYR A 177 -7.47 -9.04 -3.52
N VAL A 178 -6.28 -8.45 -3.67
CA VAL A 178 -5.85 -7.67 -4.85
C VAL A 178 -4.67 -8.39 -5.50
N GLN A 179 -4.86 -8.91 -6.70
CA GLN A 179 -3.90 -9.82 -7.32
C GLN A 179 -3.51 -9.38 -8.73
N ASP A 180 -2.22 -9.44 -9.03
CA ASP A 180 -1.69 -9.27 -10.40
C ASP A 180 -2.16 -7.95 -11.07
N VAL A 181 -2.27 -6.87 -10.30
CA VAL A 181 -2.68 -5.55 -10.81
C VAL A 181 -1.45 -4.84 -11.38
N THR A 182 -1.60 -4.29 -12.58
CA THR A 182 -0.60 -3.41 -13.20
C THR A 182 -1.09 -1.97 -13.16
N ILE A 183 -0.24 -1.06 -12.65
CA ILE A 183 -0.47 0.38 -12.65
C ILE A 183 0.71 1.04 -13.35
N ASP A 184 0.44 1.67 -14.49
CA ASP A 184 1.44 2.31 -15.33
C ASP A 184 1.12 3.80 -15.49
N ASN A 185 1.79 4.62 -14.69
CA ASN A 185 1.72 6.09 -14.76
C ASN A 185 3.02 6.69 -15.37
N SER A 186 3.77 5.90 -16.15
CA SER A 186 5.05 6.35 -16.71
C SER A 186 4.95 7.60 -17.58
N ASP A 187 3.80 7.86 -18.19
CA ASP A 187 3.57 9.11 -18.93
C ASP A 187 3.65 10.35 -18.00
N GLY A 188 3.44 10.17 -16.69
CA GLY A 188 3.57 11.22 -15.68
C GLY A 188 5.01 11.58 -15.31
N ASP A 189 6.01 10.82 -15.79
CA ASP A 189 7.43 11.12 -15.63
C ASP A 189 7.89 12.26 -16.56
N GLU A 190 7.05 12.68 -17.52
CA GLU A 190 7.31 13.91 -18.27
C GLU A 190 7.48 15.09 -17.31
N THR A 191 8.46 15.95 -17.58
CA THR A 191 8.82 17.04 -16.67
C THR A 191 8.30 18.40 -17.12
N ASN A 192 7.99 19.25 -16.13
CA ASN A 192 7.73 20.67 -16.34
C ASN A 192 9.03 21.46 -16.64
N SER A 193 8.94 22.78 -16.78
CA SER A 193 10.08 23.67 -17.05
C SER A 193 11.12 23.69 -15.91
N ASP A 194 10.74 23.31 -14.70
CA ASP A 194 11.58 23.33 -13.51
C ASP A 194 12.27 21.96 -13.29
N GLY A 195 11.91 20.95 -14.11
CA GLY A 195 12.46 19.61 -14.08
C GLY A 195 11.68 18.64 -13.18
N ASP A 196 10.54 19.07 -12.62
CA ASP A 196 9.70 18.23 -11.79
C ASP A 196 8.73 17.40 -12.65
N ALA A 197 8.44 16.16 -12.23
CA ALA A 197 7.48 15.31 -12.90
C ALA A 197 6.08 15.94 -12.93
N LEU A 198 5.38 15.80 -14.05
CA LEU A 198 4.02 16.30 -14.21
C LEU A 198 3.02 15.50 -13.37
N GLY A 199 3.19 14.17 -13.27
CA GLY A 199 2.45 13.31 -12.34
C GLY A 199 2.96 13.49 -10.93
N HIS A 200 2.05 13.67 -9.95
CA HIS A 200 2.39 13.83 -8.55
C HIS A 200 1.25 13.28 -7.68
N ASN A 201 1.56 12.73 -6.51
CA ASN A 201 0.61 12.02 -5.63
C ASN A 201 -0.17 10.90 -6.37
N THR A 202 0.50 10.18 -7.24
CA THR A 202 -0.08 9.06 -7.97
C THR A 202 0.14 7.74 -7.23
N ASP A 203 -0.13 7.76 -5.91
CA ASP A 203 -0.04 6.60 -5.03
C ASP A 203 -0.77 5.41 -5.65
N ALA A 204 -0.14 4.22 -5.64
CA ALA A 204 -0.74 3.07 -6.28
C ALA A 204 -1.83 2.42 -5.41
N PHE A 205 -1.53 2.18 -4.15
CA PHE A 205 -2.46 1.57 -3.18
C PHE A 205 -2.45 2.34 -1.87
N ASP A 206 -3.55 3.00 -1.55
CA ASP A 206 -3.81 3.63 -0.26
C ASP A 206 -4.74 2.75 0.58
N VAL A 207 -4.27 2.23 1.70
CA VAL A 207 -5.07 1.38 2.59
C VAL A 207 -5.37 2.11 3.89
N GLY A 208 -6.65 2.20 4.23
CA GLY A 208 -7.12 2.79 5.49
C GLY A 208 -8.33 2.09 6.06
N SER A 209 -8.47 2.06 7.38
CA SER A 209 -9.64 1.53 8.12
C SER A 209 -10.12 0.16 7.62
N SER A 210 -9.21 -0.73 7.27
CA SER A 210 -9.49 -2.02 6.64
C SER A 210 -8.89 -3.18 7.44
N THR A 211 -9.47 -4.37 7.32
CA THR A 211 -8.99 -5.58 7.97
C THR A 211 -8.90 -6.73 6.96
N GLY A 212 -7.72 -7.39 6.91
CA GLY A 212 -7.54 -8.51 5.99
C GLY A 212 -7.45 -8.05 4.52
N VAL A 213 -6.49 -7.18 4.19
CA VAL A 213 -6.21 -6.77 2.81
C VAL A 213 -4.94 -7.47 2.32
N TYR A 214 -5.04 -8.20 1.23
CA TYR A 214 -3.95 -9.03 0.69
C TYR A 214 -3.63 -8.62 -0.75
N ILE A 215 -2.55 -7.83 -0.93
CA ILE A 215 -2.08 -7.37 -2.24
C ILE A 215 -0.92 -8.27 -2.66
N SER A 216 -0.99 -8.84 -3.86
CA SER A 216 0.06 -9.73 -4.37
C SER A 216 0.33 -9.56 -5.85
N GLY A 217 1.61 -9.68 -6.25
CA GLY A 217 2.02 -9.65 -7.65
C GLY A 217 1.77 -8.32 -8.36
N ALA A 218 1.66 -7.22 -7.64
CA ALA A 218 1.46 -5.89 -8.23
C ALA A 218 2.69 -5.46 -9.05
N ASN A 219 2.45 -4.82 -10.19
CA ASN A 219 3.50 -4.19 -11.01
C ASN A 219 3.18 -2.69 -11.18
N VAL A 220 4.00 -1.84 -10.57
CA VAL A 220 3.70 -0.41 -10.41
C VAL A 220 4.83 0.45 -10.98
N GLN A 221 4.46 1.44 -11.79
CA GLN A 221 5.26 2.59 -12.16
C GLN A 221 4.45 3.85 -11.85
N ASN A 222 4.93 4.67 -10.91
CA ASN A 222 4.20 5.85 -10.44
C ASN A 222 5.14 6.95 -9.91
N GLN A 223 4.58 8.06 -9.39
CA GLN A 223 5.34 9.20 -8.89
C GLN A 223 5.10 9.47 -7.39
N ASP A 224 4.50 8.51 -6.64
CA ASP A 224 4.35 8.60 -5.18
C ASP A 224 4.41 7.20 -4.54
N ASP A 225 3.85 6.99 -3.35
CA ASP A 225 3.92 5.71 -2.66
C ASP A 225 3.37 4.55 -3.52
N CYS A 226 4.14 3.48 -3.66
CA CYS A 226 3.62 2.23 -4.26
C CYS A 226 2.58 1.60 -3.34
N LEU A 227 2.81 1.68 -2.05
CA LEU A 227 1.87 1.29 -1.00
C LEU A 227 1.91 2.35 0.10
N ALA A 228 0.75 2.81 0.55
CA ALA A 228 0.61 3.66 1.73
C ALA A 228 -0.46 3.06 2.66
N ILE A 229 -0.06 2.57 3.84
CA ILE A 229 -0.98 2.05 4.86
C ILE A 229 -1.13 3.08 5.95
N ASN A 230 -2.28 3.75 6.00
CA ASN A 230 -2.55 4.81 6.97
C ASN A 230 -3.20 4.28 8.27
N SER A 231 -3.99 3.22 8.17
CA SER A 231 -4.62 2.52 9.29
C SER A 231 -5.14 1.15 8.85
N GLY A 232 -5.37 0.27 9.81
CA GLY A 232 -5.95 -1.04 9.58
C GLY A 232 -5.13 -2.18 10.17
N GLU A 233 -5.63 -3.39 9.98
CA GLU A 233 -5.06 -4.59 10.60
C GLU A 233 -5.02 -5.77 9.61
N SER A 234 -4.01 -6.64 9.77
CA SER A 234 -3.86 -7.85 8.95
C SER A 234 -3.74 -7.55 7.46
N ILE A 235 -2.79 -6.68 7.11
CA ILE A 235 -2.55 -6.24 5.73
C ILE A 235 -1.27 -6.88 5.22
N SER A 236 -1.29 -7.37 3.98
CA SER A 236 -0.07 -7.85 3.33
C SER A 236 0.14 -7.31 1.92
N PHE A 237 1.41 -7.10 1.57
CA PHE A 237 1.87 -6.77 0.22
C PHE A 237 3.03 -7.72 -0.14
N THR A 238 2.84 -8.55 -1.15
CA THR A 238 3.80 -9.63 -1.45
C THR A 238 4.13 -9.74 -2.94
N GLY A 239 5.41 -9.96 -3.24
CA GLY A 239 5.86 -10.22 -4.61
C GLY A 239 5.63 -9.07 -5.59
N GLY A 240 5.54 -7.84 -5.10
CA GLY A 240 5.34 -6.66 -5.93
C GLY A 240 6.63 -6.14 -6.58
N THR A 241 6.47 -5.42 -7.66
CA THR A 241 7.53 -4.60 -8.27
C THR A 241 7.05 -3.16 -8.32
N CYS A 242 7.79 -2.26 -7.67
CA CYS A 242 7.50 -0.84 -7.61
C CYS A 242 8.64 -0.05 -8.29
N SER A 243 8.31 0.92 -9.10
CA SER A 243 9.28 1.75 -9.82
C SER A 243 8.86 3.21 -9.84
N GLY A 244 9.81 4.11 -9.70
CA GLY A 244 9.65 5.56 -9.91
C GLY A 244 9.16 6.36 -8.71
N GLY A 245 8.38 5.78 -7.81
CA GLY A 245 7.67 6.49 -6.74
C GLY A 245 8.43 6.67 -5.42
N HIS A 246 7.70 6.56 -4.31
CA HIS A 246 8.23 6.80 -2.96
C HIS A 246 8.42 5.52 -2.11
N GLY A 247 8.28 4.32 -2.70
CA GLY A 247 8.52 3.03 -2.06
C GLY A 247 7.32 2.43 -1.37
N LEU A 248 7.59 1.55 -0.39
CA LEU A 248 6.58 0.82 0.39
C LEU A 248 6.43 1.45 1.77
N SER A 249 5.33 2.15 1.99
CA SER A 249 5.15 3.02 3.15
C SER A 249 4.09 2.51 4.13
N ILE A 250 4.43 2.53 5.42
CA ILE A 250 3.46 2.64 6.50
C ILE A 250 3.26 4.13 6.76
N GLY A 251 2.04 4.60 6.55
CA GLY A 251 1.71 6.00 6.83
C GLY A 251 1.45 6.88 5.58
N SER A 252 1.25 8.16 5.87
CA SER A 252 1.48 8.75 7.20
C SER A 252 0.43 8.27 8.20
N VAL A 253 0.88 7.88 9.42
CA VAL A 253 0.00 7.49 10.52
C VAL A 253 -0.17 8.66 11.47
N GLY A 254 -1.42 9.06 11.71
CA GLY A 254 -1.77 10.21 12.53
C GLY A 254 -2.66 11.22 11.79
N GLY A 255 -3.36 12.06 12.55
CA GLY A 255 -4.17 13.14 12.02
C GLY A 255 -5.48 12.73 11.32
N ARG A 256 -5.87 11.45 11.41
CA ARG A 256 -7.14 10.91 10.88
C ARG A 256 -8.05 10.45 12.02
N SER A 257 -9.25 9.98 11.68
CA SER A 257 -10.18 9.38 12.65
C SER A 257 -9.74 7.97 13.12
N ASP A 258 -8.94 7.29 12.31
CA ASP A 258 -8.33 5.99 12.59
C ASP A 258 -6.84 6.08 12.27
N ASN A 259 -5.99 5.81 13.24
CA ASN A 259 -4.54 5.96 13.16
C ASN A 259 -3.81 4.72 13.73
N ASP A 260 -4.47 3.59 13.75
CA ASP A 260 -3.88 2.33 14.18
C ASP A 260 -3.49 1.46 12.99
N VAL A 261 -2.21 1.08 12.91
CA VAL A 261 -1.69 0.11 11.93
C VAL A 261 -1.12 -1.08 12.70
N LYS A 262 -1.66 -2.28 12.43
CA LYS A 262 -1.26 -3.50 13.15
C LYS A 262 -1.15 -4.71 12.23
N ASN A 263 -0.22 -5.62 12.56
CA ASN A 263 -0.07 -6.90 11.89
C ASN A 263 0.05 -6.76 10.37
N VAL A 264 1.11 -6.09 9.92
CA VAL A 264 1.38 -5.84 8.50
C VAL A 264 2.58 -6.68 8.05
N THR A 265 2.47 -7.32 6.89
CA THR A 265 3.57 -8.05 6.26
C THR A 265 3.82 -7.56 4.84
N ILE A 266 5.01 -7.06 4.59
CA ILE A 266 5.46 -6.63 3.27
C ILE A 266 6.67 -7.49 2.91
N SER A 267 6.58 -8.31 1.82
CA SER A 267 7.61 -9.29 1.56
C SER A 267 7.86 -9.61 0.09
N GLY A 268 9.07 -10.12 -0.20
CA GLY A 268 9.43 -10.68 -1.50
C GLY A 268 9.31 -9.68 -2.65
N SER A 269 9.49 -8.38 -2.39
CA SER A 269 9.20 -7.31 -3.33
C SER A 269 10.45 -6.60 -3.80
N THR A 270 10.38 -6.00 -5.00
CA THR A 270 11.48 -5.23 -5.61
C THR A 270 11.07 -3.77 -5.76
N ILE A 271 11.92 -2.86 -5.27
CA ILE A 271 11.73 -1.41 -5.41
C ILE A 271 12.93 -0.84 -6.19
N LYS A 272 12.63 -0.12 -7.26
CA LYS A 272 13.69 0.40 -8.14
C LYS A 272 13.40 1.82 -8.60
N ASN A 273 14.47 2.61 -8.78
CA ASN A 273 14.39 3.99 -9.27
C ASN A 273 13.37 4.82 -8.47
N SER A 274 13.29 4.57 -7.16
CA SER A 274 12.30 5.16 -6.24
C SER A 274 12.99 6.14 -5.31
N GLN A 275 12.25 7.10 -4.78
CA GLN A 275 12.78 8.02 -3.79
C GLN A 275 13.17 7.29 -2.50
N ASN A 276 12.30 6.39 -2.02
CA ASN A 276 12.58 5.55 -0.86
C ASN A 276 12.37 4.06 -1.18
N GLY A 277 13.00 3.21 -0.40
CA GLY A 277 12.75 1.78 -0.39
C GLY A 277 11.66 1.40 0.62
N VAL A 278 12.06 1.17 1.86
CA VAL A 278 11.18 0.92 3.00
C VAL A 278 10.94 2.22 3.76
N ARG A 279 9.68 2.51 4.08
CA ARG A 279 9.35 3.75 4.77
C ARG A 279 8.31 3.56 5.87
N ILE A 280 8.55 4.14 7.05
CA ILE A 280 7.53 4.36 8.09
C ILE A 280 7.55 5.84 8.46
N LYS A 281 6.40 6.51 8.32
CA LYS A 281 6.25 7.94 8.61
C LYS A 281 5.04 8.17 9.53
N THR A 282 5.29 8.75 10.70
CA THR A 282 4.21 9.15 11.61
C THR A 282 4.13 10.67 11.72
N VAL A 283 2.91 11.18 11.80
CA VAL A 283 2.65 12.62 11.77
C VAL A 283 3.07 13.25 13.10
N TYR A 284 3.81 14.36 13.00
CA TYR A 284 4.23 15.16 14.13
C TYR A 284 3.07 15.53 15.05
N ASP A 285 3.26 15.44 16.38
CA ASP A 285 2.27 15.76 17.42
C ASP A 285 0.90 15.05 17.26
N ALA A 286 0.85 13.96 16.50
CA ALA A 286 -0.35 13.13 16.34
C ALA A 286 -0.38 11.98 17.36
N THR A 287 -1.51 11.27 17.40
CA THR A 287 -1.68 10.06 18.21
C THR A 287 -2.13 8.88 17.34
N GLY A 288 -1.68 7.69 17.68
CA GLY A 288 -1.98 6.46 16.95
C GLY A 288 -1.08 5.31 17.39
N THR A 289 -0.98 4.28 16.55
CA THR A 289 -0.14 3.11 16.83
C THR A 289 0.39 2.51 15.53
N VAL A 290 1.67 2.14 15.51
CA VAL A 290 2.25 1.24 14.51
C VAL A 290 2.81 0.03 15.26
N ALA A 291 2.24 -1.15 15.04
CA ALA A 291 2.62 -2.36 15.76
C ALA A 291 2.69 -3.59 14.85
N ASP A 292 3.66 -4.48 15.15
CA ASP A 292 3.80 -5.77 14.49
C ASP A 292 3.89 -5.65 12.95
N VAL A 293 4.84 -4.84 12.48
CA VAL A 293 5.11 -4.63 11.05
C VAL A 293 6.34 -5.43 10.65
N THR A 294 6.23 -6.20 9.58
CA THR A 294 7.33 -6.97 9.01
C THR A 294 7.63 -6.54 7.57
N TYR A 295 8.86 -6.18 7.30
CA TYR A 295 9.42 -6.11 5.96
C TYR A 295 10.45 -7.23 5.81
N SER A 296 10.26 -8.10 4.83
CA SER A 296 11.18 -9.23 4.59
C SER A 296 11.47 -9.45 3.12
N ASP A 297 12.70 -9.85 2.82
CA ASP A 297 13.13 -10.16 1.44
C ASP A 297 12.83 -9.01 0.45
N ILE A 298 13.20 -7.80 0.79
CA ILE A 298 13.02 -6.61 -0.06
C ILE A 298 14.32 -6.31 -0.82
N THR A 299 14.20 -6.22 -2.14
CA THR A 299 15.34 -5.85 -3.02
C THR A 299 15.23 -4.40 -3.47
N LEU A 300 16.29 -3.62 -3.26
CA LEU A 300 16.38 -2.21 -3.62
C LEU A 300 17.34 -2.02 -4.80
N SER A 301 17.03 -1.10 -5.72
CA SER A 301 17.91 -0.73 -6.81
C SER A 301 17.70 0.73 -7.23
N GLY A 302 18.77 1.55 -7.20
CA GLY A 302 18.69 2.94 -7.63
C GLY A 302 17.74 3.79 -6.78
N ILE A 303 17.82 3.63 -5.45
CA ILE A 303 17.03 4.46 -4.53
C ILE A 303 17.70 5.81 -4.37
N THR A 304 16.94 6.90 -4.55
CA THR A 304 17.52 8.25 -4.70
C THR A 304 17.58 9.05 -3.40
N LYS A 305 16.88 8.63 -2.32
CA LYS A 305 16.88 9.38 -1.06
C LYS A 305 17.17 8.49 0.17
N TYR A 306 16.34 7.50 0.45
CA TYR A 306 16.53 6.60 1.60
C TYR A 306 16.30 5.14 1.23
N GLY A 307 17.27 4.28 1.53
CA GLY A 307 17.07 2.83 1.45
C GLY A 307 16.01 2.36 2.45
N ILE A 308 16.18 2.72 3.71
CA ILE A 308 15.19 2.56 4.79
C ILE A 308 15.05 3.91 5.49
N VAL A 309 13.81 4.37 5.70
CA VAL A 309 13.51 5.55 6.50
C VAL A 309 12.39 5.28 7.49
N ILE A 310 12.63 5.58 8.76
CA ILE A 310 11.65 5.48 9.84
C ILE A 310 11.69 6.80 10.60
N GLU A 311 10.59 7.56 10.53
CA GLU A 311 10.56 8.95 11.04
C GLU A 311 9.24 9.26 11.77
N GLN A 312 9.35 9.93 12.95
CA GLN A 312 8.19 10.34 13.76
C GLN A 312 7.98 11.87 13.78
N ASP A 313 8.37 12.53 12.73
CA ASP A 313 8.36 14.00 12.60
C ASP A 313 7.70 14.49 11.30
N TYR A 314 6.90 13.64 10.66
CA TYR A 314 6.35 13.92 9.34
C TYR A 314 5.31 15.05 9.34
N GLU A 315 5.49 16.03 8.46
CA GLU A 315 4.50 17.05 8.09
C GLU A 315 4.47 17.20 6.57
N ASN A 316 3.57 16.49 5.91
CA ASN A 316 3.28 16.58 4.47
C ASN A 316 4.50 16.90 3.58
N GLY A 317 5.55 16.09 3.66
CA GLY A 317 6.77 16.25 2.86
C GLY A 317 7.83 17.19 3.45
N SER A 318 7.53 17.87 4.54
CA SER A 318 8.48 18.77 5.25
C SER A 318 8.63 18.31 6.70
N PRO A 319 9.48 17.30 6.99
CA PRO A 319 9.70 16.82 8.35
C PRO A 319 10.19 17.96 9.26
N THR A 320 9.73 17.95 10.51
CA THR A 320 10.09 19.01 11.49
C THR A 320 11.52 18.91 11.97
N GLY A 321 12.13 17.72 11.91
CA GLY A 321 13.40 17.38 12.51
C GLY A 321 13.34 17.06 14.01
N GLU A 322 12.15 17.11 14.61
CA GLU A 322 11.90 16.86 16.03
C GLU A 322 10.85 15.74 16.14
N PRO A 323 11.23 14.51 16.50
CA PRO A 323 10.29 13.39 16.58
C PRO A 323 9.34 13.52 17.77
N THR A 324 8.12 12.99 17.65
CA THR A 324 7.14 12.95 18.75
C THR A 324 6.71 11.52 19.08
N ASP A 325 6.35 11.26 20.33
CA ASP A 325 6.09 9.92 20.89
C ASP A 325 4.62 9.47 20.80
N GLY A 326 3.74 10.33 20.27
CA GLY A 326 2.29 10.07 20.26
C GLY A 326 1.86 8.92 19.33
N VAL A 327 2.73 8.47 18.41
CA VAL A 327 2.50 7.29 17.55
C VAL A 327 3.68 6.32 17.73
N PRO A 328 3.69 5.48 18.77
CA PRO A 328 4.78 4.52 18.99
C PRO A 328 4.89 3.50 17.85
N ILE A 329 6.12 3.06 17.55
CA ILE A 329 6.44 2.05 16.55
C ILE A 329 7.03 0.83 17.26
N THR A 330 6.24 -0.23 17.43
CA THR A 330 6.61 -1.40 18.22
C THR A 330 6.54 -2.69 17.43
N GLY A 331 7.38 -3.67 17.77
CA GLY A 331 7.34 -4.99 17.10
C GLY A 331 7.72 -4.94 15.62
N LEU A 332 8.56 -3.98 15.21
CA LEU A 332 9.03 -3.90 13.83
C LEU A 332 10.07 -4.98 13.53
N THR A 333 9.86 -5.70 12.44
CA THR A 333 10.83 -6.64 11.89
C THR A 333 11.32 -6.16 10.53
N ILE A 334 12.62 -5.96 10.39
CA ILE A 334 13.31 -5.75 9.12
C ILE A 334 14.24 -6.94 8.90
N ASP A 335 13.95 -7.77 7.90
CA ASP A 335 14.71 -8.97 7.60
C ASP A 335 15.00 -9.10 6.10
N GLY A 336 16.27 -9.10 5.71
CA GLY A 336 16.65 -9.30 4.31
C GLY A 336 16.32 -8.10 3.39
N VAL A 337 16.46 -6.86 3.86
CA VAL A 337 16.39 -5.67 2.99
C VAL A 337 17.78 -5.43 2.39
N THR A 338 17.89 -5.64 1.08
CA THR A 338 19.21 -5.64 0.40
C THR A 338 19.18 -4.86 -0.91
N GLY A 339 20.32 -4.35 -1.33
CA GLY A 339 20.45 -3.71 -2.65
C GLY A 339 21.28 -2.43 -2.65
N THR A 340 20.87 -1.48 -3.51
CA THR A 340 21.65 -0.27 -3.77
C THR A 340 20.83 1.00 -3.63
N VAL A 341 21.50 2.04 -3.15
CA VAL A 341 21.02 3.42 -3.21
C VAL A 341 22.00 4.25 -4.04
N GLU A 342 21.58 5.40 -4.57
CA GLU A 342 22.41 6.32 -5.33
C GLU A 342 23.46 7.02 -4.45
N ASP A 343 24.48 7.58 -5.03
CA ASP A 343 25.66 8.13 -4.33
C ASP A 343 25.29 9.20 -3.28
N ASP A 344 24.28 10.03 -3.56
CA ASP A 344 23.82 11.10 -2.65
C ASP A 344 22.71 10.64 -1.68
N ALA A 345 22.30 9.39 -1.75
CA ALA A 345 21.23 8.84 -0.92
C ALA A 345 21.75 8.30 0.42
N THR A 346 20.86 8.21 1.38
CA THR A 346 21.15 7.64 2.71
C THR A 346 20.73 6.18 2.77
N GLN A 347 21.59 5.30 3.23
CA GLN A 347 21.31 3.87 3.35
C GLN A 347 20.17 3.59 4.32
N VAL A 348 20.29 4.10 5.56
CA VAL A 348 19.28 3.95 6.62
C VAL A 348 19.17 5.26 7.39
N TYR A 349 17.97 5.71 7.65
CA TYR A 349 17.66 6.85 8.49
C TYR A 349 16.57 6.50 9.49
N ILE A 350 16.85 6.68 10.79
CA ILE A 350 15.91 6.43 11.87
C ILE A 350 15.84 7.66 12.76
N LEU A 351 14.64 8.20 12.94
CA LEU A 351 14.35 9.32 13.82
C LEU A 351 13.13 8.98 14.69
N CYS A 352 13.41 8.50 15.90
CA CYS A 352 12.41 8.13 16.89
C CYS A 352 12.51 9.05 18.12
N ALA A 353 11.39 9.40 18.71
CA ALA A 353 11.33 10.01 20.02
C ALA A 353 11.79 9.01 21.10
N ASP A 354 12.29 9.51 22.21
CA ASP A 354 12.85 8.69 23.29
C ASP A 354 11.82 7.67 23.81
N GLY A 355 12.14 6.38 23.68
CA GLY A 355 11.29 5.27 24.10
C GLY A 355 10.06 4.98 23.23
N ALA A 356 9.83 5.72 22.16
CA ALA A 356 8.66 5.52 21.28
C ALA A 356 8.84 4.38 20.26
N CYS A 357 10.07 3.97 20.00
CA CYS A 357 10.39 2.84 19.14
C CYS A 357 10.97 1.71 19.99
N SER A 358 10.37 0.51 19.93
CA SER A 358 10.81 -0.63 20.75
C SER A 358 10.48 -1.99 20.16
N ASP A 359 11.13 -3.02 20.69
CA ASP A 359 10.88 -4.42 20.32
C ASP A 359 11.12 -4.70 18.83
N TRP A 360 12.22 -4.14 18.27
CA TRP A 360 12.56 -4.33 16.88
C TRP A 360 13.47 -5.55 16.67
N THR A 361 13.21 -6.24 15.55
CA THR A 361 14.10 -7.27 15.01
C THR A 361 14.74 -6.75 13.72
N TRP A 362 16.07 -6.85 13.64
CA TRP A 362 16.83 -6.30 12.53
C TRP A 362 17.89 -7.32 12.08
N SER A 363 17.69 -7.88 10.86
CA SER A 363 18.57 -8.92 10.32
C SER A 363 18.68 -8.84 8.80
N GLY A 364 19.79 -9.31 8.25
CA GLY A 364 19.97 -9.42 6.81
C GLY A 364 19.92 -8.09 6.03
N VAL A 365 20.06 -6.95 6.69
CA VAL A 365 20.11 -5.64 6.03
C VAL A 365 21.48 -5.43 5.40
N SER A 366 21.50 -5.22 4.08
CA SER A 366 22.73 -5.00 3.32
C SER A 366 22.46 -4.03 2.16
N ILE A 367 22.59 -2.74 2.45
CA ILE A 367 22.39 -1.65 1.48
C ILE A 367 23.76 -1.04 1.16
N THR A 368 24.06 -0.90 -0.12
CA THR A 368 25.33 -0.35 -0.62
C THR A 368 25.11 0.88 -1.51
N GLY A 369 26.17 1.63 -1.75
CA GLY A 369 26.07 2.98 -2.35
C GLY A 369 25.70 4.00 -1.27
N GLY A 370 25.62 5.27 -1.62
CA GLY A 370 25.19 6.35 -0.76
C GLY A 370 26.02 6.51 0.53
N GLU A 371 25.43 7.14 1.52
CA GLU A 371 26.08 7.45 2.80
C GLU A 371 25.33 6.83 3.98
N ALA A 372 26.08 6.51 5.05
CA ALA A 372 25.49 6.22 6.37
C ALA A 372 24.94 7.51 6.98
N SER A 373 23.78 7.47 7.62
CA SER A 373 23.24 8.64 8.31
C SER A 373 24.07 9.03 9.52
N SER A 374 24.31 10.31 9.67
CA SER A 374 24.91 10.90 10.89
C SER A 374 23.87 11.52 11.84
N LYS A 375 22.58 11.39 11.52
CA LYS A 375 21.46 12.08 12.20
C LYS A 375 20.42 11.12 12.78
N CYS A 376 20.76 9.87 12.97
CA CYS A 376 19.85 8.93 13.60
C CYS A 376 19.71 9.19 15.10
N GLU A 377 18.47 9.18 15.60
CA GLU A 377 18.12 9.37 17.00
C GLU A 377 17.07 8.35 17.43
N GLY A 378 17.07 7.98 18.72
CA GLY A 378 16.09 7.04 19.29
C GLY A 378 16.12 5.65 18.68
N VAL A 379 17.26 5.22 18.14
CA VAL A 379 17.43 3.91 17.50
C VAL A 379 17.30 2.80 18.55
N PRO A 380 16.36 1.87 18.42
CA PRO A 380 16.19 0.79 19.40
C PRO A 380 17.35 -0.20 19.38
N ASP A 381 17.49 -0.95 20.49
CA ASP A 381 18.45 -2.04 20.58
C ASP A 381 18.27 -3.05 19.42
N GLY A 382 19.34 -3.42 18.78
CA GLY A 382 19.37 -4.38 17.67
C GLY A 382 19.21 -3.76 16.28
N ALA A 383 18.68 -2.55 16.14
CA ALA A 383 18.67 -1.81 14.88
C ALA A 383 19.97 -1.01 14.69
N SER A 384 20.26 -0.62 13.48
CA SER A 384 21.43 0.18 13.13
C SER A 384 21.15 1.15 11.98
N CYS A 385 21.81 2.27 12.04
CA CYS A 385 21.90 3.24 10.96
C CYS A 385 23.26 3.20 10.28
#